data_d333bf15f2aa126eb57f7068ab508b15
#
_entry.id   d333bf15f2aa126eb57f7068ab508b15
#
_cell.length_a   1.000
_cell.length_b   1.000
_cell.length_c   1.000
_cell.angle_alpha   90.00
_cell.angle_beta   90.00
_cell.angle_gamma   90.00
#
_symmetry.space_group_name_H-M   'P 1'
#
loop_
_entity.id
_entity.type
_entity.pdbx_description
1 polymer ?
#
loop_
_entity_poly.entity_id
_entity_poly.type
_entity_poly.pdbx_seq_one_letter_code
_entity_poly.pdbx_strand_id
1 'polypeptide(L)'
;SFVNPDNIKSISVLKDAASASIYGSRAAWGVVLITSKDGSAVKDKVSITYSNNFSWNQPIGLPKYITDKEGVLAQLEEGMLAQKNVDGSRIEAFGMYYDTIGKGITTWFDKYSGNLSNPVYKYGEDYEFIEGTPYYYRVSDPNKEIFKTSFSQTHNLSVNGNTGKTNYNIGLGYTMNDGTLKAAKKNDVKRYNLNLSTNTQVKNWLNIGTKVMYVEKEYEYPYGYSQSKGATGLLYYVMRFPAFFPFGI
;
A
#
# COMPACT_ATOMS: atom_id res chain seq x y z
N SER A 1 -14.14 -4.92 -2.39
CA SER A 1 -15.10 -6.04 -2.47
C SER A 1 -15.90 -6.15 -1.18
N PHE A 2 -17.22 -6.21 -1.25
CA PHE A 2 -18.10 -6.40 -0.09
C PHE A 2 -18.22 -7.89 0.29
N VAL A 3 -17.76 -8.78 -0.56
CA VAL A 3 -17.90 -10.22 -0.36
C VAL A 3 -16.56 -10.83 0.01
N ASN A 4 -16.55 -11.62 1.09
CA ASN A 4 -15.39 -12.42 1.45
C ASN A 4 -15.34 -13.66 0.51
N PRO A 5 -14.22 -13.91 -0.22
CA PRO A 5 -14.08 -15.03 -1.12
C PRO A 5 -14.36 -16.38 -0.46
N ASP A 6 -13.98 -16.58 0.80
CA ASP A 6 -14.17 -17.83 1.54
C ASP A 6 -15.64 -18.15 1.83
N ASN A 7 -16.54 -17.15 1.72
CA ASN A 7 -17.99 -17.34 1.88
C ASN A 7 -18.73 -17.53 0.55
N ILE A 8 -18.00 -17.61 -0.56
CA ILE A 8 -18.59 -17.85 -1.88
C ILE A 8 -18.81 -19.37 -2.07
N LYS A 9 -20.04 -19.71 -2.47
CA LYS A 9 -20.40 -21.08 -2.89
C LYS A 9 -20.17 -21.28 -4.39
N SER A 10 -20.58 -20.28 -5.20
CA SER A 10 -20.40 -20.31 -6.65
C SER A 10 -20.37 -18.92 -7.25
N ILE A 11 -19.71 -18.82 -8.40
CA ILE A 11 -19.71 -17.61 -9.25
C ILE A 11 -20.20 -18.05 -10.62
N SER A 12 -21.25 -17.39 -11.13
CA SER A 12 -21.76 -17.57 -12.48
C SER A 12 -21.68 -16.27 -13.25
N VAL A 13 -21.19 -16.33 -14.49
CA VAL A 13 -21.08 -15.16 -15.36
C VAL A 13 -22.08 -15.31 -16.49
N LEU A 14 -23.10 -14.45 -16.50
CA LEU A 14 -24.12 -14.39 -17.54
C LEU A 14 -23.65 -13.40 -18.60
N LYS A 15 -23.29 -13.92 -19.78
CA LYS A 15 -22.76 -13.13 -20.91
C LYS A 15 -23.79 -12.91 -22.01
N ASP A 16 -24.85 -13.70 -22.04
CA ASP A 16 -25.91 -13.60 -23.06
C ASP A 16 -27.01 -12.65 -22.63
N ALA A 17 -27.58 -11.95 -23.59
CA ALA A 17 -28.61 -10.94 -23.36
C ALA A 17 -29.91 -11.51 -22.78
N ALA A 18 -30.25 -12.77 -23.09
CA ALA A 18 -31.48 -13.39 -22.60
C ALA A 18 -31.38 -13.67 -21.09
N SER A 19 -30.31 -14.27 -20.64
CA SER A 19 -30.06 -14.53 -19.20
C SER A 19 -29.86 -13.24 -18.41
N ALA A 20 -29.27 -12.22 -19.02
CA ALA A 20 -28.98 -10.94 -18.38
C ALA A 20 -30.22 -10.02 -18.29
N SER A 21 -31.22 -10.20 -19.16
CA SER A 21 -32.39 -9.30 -19.30
C SER A 21 -33.19 -9.12 -18.00
N ILE A 22 -33.28 -10.14 -17.15
CA ILE A 22 -33.98 -10.10 -15.87
C ILE A 22 -33.36 -9.14 -14.85
N TYR A 23 -32.10 -8.73 -15.08
CA TYR A 23 -31.36 -7.80 -14.21
C TYR A 23 -31.42 -6.33 -14.68
N GLY A 24 -32.21 -6.05 -15.74
CA GLY A 24 -32.48 -4.72 -16.25
C GLY A 24 -31.33 -4.12 -17.07
N SER A 25 -31.42 -2.82 -17.37
CA SER A 25 -30.50 -2.12 -18.29
C SER A 25 -29.04 -2.12 -17.89
N ARG A 26 -28.74 -2.26 -16.60
CA ARG A 26 -27.36 -2.35 -16.09
C ARG A 26 -26.67 -3.65 -16.49
N ALA A 27 -27.41 -4.65 -16.92
CA ALA A 27 -26.90 -5.95 -17.33
C ALA A 27 -26.41 -6.00 -18.79
N ALA A 28 -26.44 -4.89 -19.52
CA ALA A 28 -26.02 -4.80 -20.93
C ALA A 28 -24.58 -5.30 -21.18
N TRP A 29 -23.70 -5.22 -20.19
CA TRP A 29 -22.31 -5.68 -20.24
C TRP A 29 -22.08 -7.06 -19.58
N GLY A 30 -23.15 -7.78 -19.27
CA GLY A 30 -23.15 -9.05 -18.57
C GLY A 30 -23.36 -8.90 -17.05
N VAL A 31 -23.61 -10.03 -16.40
CA VAL A 31 -23.88 -10.12 -14.96
C VAL A 31 -22.96 -11.15 -14.32
N VAL A 32 -22.35 -10.78 -13.21
CA VAL A 32 -21.64 -11.72 -12.33
C VAL A 32 -22.53 -12.04 -11.15
N LEU A 33 -23.04 -13.27 -11.11
CA LEU A 33 -23.87 -13.76 -10.02
C LEU A 33 -23.01 -14.48 -8.98
N ILE A 34 -22.97 -13.93 -7.76
CA ILE A 34 -22.22 -14.52 -6.64
C ILE A 34 -23.21 -15.14 -5.67
N THR A 35 -23.11 -16.46 -5.49
CA THR A 35 -23.90 -17.21 -4.51
C THR A 35 -23.03 -17.48 -3.29
N SER A 36 -23.48 -17.04 -2.12
CA SER A 36 -22.79 -17.30 -0.85
C SER A 36 -23.17 -18.66 -0.27
N LYS A 37 -22.30 -19.21 0.57
CA LYS A 37 -22.56 -20.42 1.35
C LYS A 37 -23.78 -20.22 2.26
N ASP A 38 -24.61 -21.26 2.37
CA ASP A 38 -25.87 -21.25 3.10
C ASP A 38 -26.02 -22.40 4.11
N GLY A 39 -24.96 -23.21 4.30
CA GLY A 39 -24.98 -24.37 5.18
C GLY A 39 -25.67 -25.63 4.60
N SER A 40 -26.32 -25.54 3.43
CA SER A 40 -27.08 -26.65 2.84
C SER A 40 -26.23 -27.86 2.43
N ALA A 41 -24.93 -27.68 2.25
CA ALA A 41 -24.00 -28.72 1.84
C ALA A 41 -23.64 -29.70 2.97
N VAL A 42 -23.98 -29.39 4.22
CA VAL A 42 -23.63 -30.20 5.41
C VAL A 42 -24.91 -30.79 5.96
N LYS A 43 -25.08 -32.13 5.87
CA LYS A 43 -26.25 -32.81 6.43
C LYS A 43 -25.96 -33.29 7.85
N ASP A 44 -26.81 -32.90 8.79
CA ASP A 44 -26.82 -33.34 10.20
C ASP A 44 -25.45 -33.24 10.92
N LYS A 45 -24.62 -32.31 10.50
CA LYS A 45 -23.29 -32.07 11.05
C LYS A 45 -23.02 -30.57 11.12
N VAL A 46 -22.06 -30.20 11.95
CA VAL A 46 -21.46 -28.87 11.98
C VAL A 46 -20.07 -28.97 11.35
N SER A 47 -19.80 -28.10 10.40
CA SER A 47 -18.46 -27.93 9.80
C SER A 47 -17.88 -26.61 10.22
N ILE A 48 -16.72 -26.64 10.83
CA ILE A 48 -15.94 -25.46 11.19
C ILE A 48 -14.71 -25.43 10.29
N THR A 49 -14.53 -24.34 9.59
CA THR A 49 -13.38 -24.13 8.71
C THR A 49 -12.69 -22.84 9.11
N TYR A 50 -11.40 -22.94 9.38
CA TYR A 50 -10.54 -21.78 9.55
C TYR A 50 -9.50 -21.76 8.45
N SER A 51 -9.35 -20.61 7.81
CA SER A 51 -8.28 -20.34 6.82
C SER A 51 -7.51 -19.09 7.19
N ASN A 52 -6.24 -19.10 6.91
CA ASN A 52 -5.39 -17.92 7.05
C ASN A 52 -4.48 -17.78 5.84
N ASN A 53 -4.05 -16.53 5.63
CA ASN A 53 -3.02 -16.19 4.65
C ASN A 53 -2.12 -15.12 5.25
N PHE A 54 -0.81 -15.35 5.16
CA PHE A 54 0.22 -14.39 5.52
C PHE A 54 1.03 -14.05 4.29
N SER A 55 1.27 -12.77 4.05
CA SER A 55 2.07 -12.33 2.90
C SER A 55 3.01 -11.19 3.28
N TRP A 56 4.17 -11.19 2.64
CA TRP A 56 5.17 -10.13 2.73
C TRP A 56 5.27 -9.49 1.35
N ASN A 57 5.01 -8.19 1.29
CA ASN A 57 4.97 -7.47 0.03
C ASN A 57 6.12 -6.47 -0.02
N GLN A 58 6.83 -6.46 -1.14
CA GLN A 58 7.90 -5.51 -1.41
C GLN A 58 7.51 -4.65 -2.60
N PRO A 59 7.80 -3.33 -2.57
CA PRO A 59 7.65 -2.48 -3.73
C PRO A 59 8.55 -2.98 -4.87
N ILE A 60 8.01 -2.99 -6.08
CA ILE A 60 8.73 -3.35 -7.30
C ILE A 60 8.73 -2.17 -8.27
N GLY A 61 9.66 -2.16 -9.24
CA GLY A 61 9.74 -1.11 -10.24
C GLY A 61 10.23 0.24 -9.71
N LEU A 62 10.89 0.24 -8.55
CA LEU A 62 11.47 1.45 -7.99
C LEU A 62 12.66 1.93 -8.83
N PRO A 63 12.86 3.27 -8.96
CA PRO A 63 14.02 3.83 -9.65
C PRO A 63 15.31 3.39 -8.97
N LYS A 64 16.35 3.16 -9.77
CA LYS A 64 17.68 2.91 -9.24
C LYS A 64 18.39 4.24 -9.01
N TYR A 65 18.82 4.47 -7.79
CA TYR A 65 19.56 5.68 -7.43
C TYR A 65 21.07 5.48 -7.58
N ILE A 66 21.73 6.55 -7.97
CA ILE A 66 23.18 6.67 -7.93
C ILE A 66 23.56 7.05 -6.50
N THR A 67 24.29 6.17 -5.81
CA THR A 67 24.64 6.35 -4.40
C THR A 67 26.14 6.20 -4.14
N ASP A 68 26.92 5.92 -5.16
CA ASP A 68 28.38 5.93 -5.09
C ASP A 68 28.95 7.36 -5.25
N LYS A 69 30.15 7.58 -4.69
CA LYS A 69 30.79 8.90 -4.67
C LYS A 69 30.94 9.50 -6.06
N GLU A 70 31.49 8.72 -6.99
CA GLU A 70 31.83 9.19 -8.33
C GLU A 70 30.56 9.55 -9.11
N GLY A 71 29.56 8.69 -9.07
CA GLY A 71 28.29 8.91 -9.76
C GLY A 71 27.52 10.12 -9.22
N VAL A 72 27.49 10.30 -7.89
CA VAL A 72 26.82 11.47 -7.27
C VAL A 72 27.53 12.77 -7.63
N LEU A 73 28.87 12.79 -7.61
CA LEU A 73 29.63 13.98 -7.98
C LEU A 73 29.49 14.28 -9.47
N ALA A 74 29.50 13.27 -10.35
CA ALA A 74 29.24 13.45 -11.77
C ALA A 74 27.84 14.01 -12.05
N GLN A 75 26.82 13.53 -11.34
CA GLN A 75 25.44 14.04 -11.44
C GLN A 75 25.36 15.51 -11.03
N LEU A 76 26.07 15.91 -9.97
CA LEU A 76 26.16 17.32 -9.55
C LEU A 76 26.87 18.16 -10.60
N GLU A 77 27.99 17.68 -11.19
CA GLU A 77 28.73 18.37 -12.22
C GLU A 77 27.89 18.57 -13.48
N GLU A 78 27.16 17.55 -13.94
CA GLU A 78 26.22 17.66 -15.06
C GLU A 78 25.13 18.69 -14.77
N GLY A 79 24.58 18.71 -13.55
CA GLY A 79 23.62 19.73 -13.12
C GLY A 79 24.17 21.13 -13.20
N MET A 80 25.43 21.34 -12.78
CA MET A 80 26.12 22.62 -12.90
C MET A 80 26.37 23.06 -14.35
N LEU A 81 26.72 22.09 -15.22
CA LEU A 81 26.98 22.36 -16.64
C LEU A 81 25.70 22.66 -17.41
N ALA A 82 24.59 22.00 -17.06
CA ALA A 82 23.29 22.18 -17.69
C ALA A 82 22.62 23.53 -17.35
N GLN A 83 22.96 24.11 -16.20
CA GLN A 83 22.37 25.37 -15.69
C GLN A 83 23.41 26.48 -15.59
N LYS A 84 24.14 26.71 -16.66
CA LYS A 84 25.05 27.86 -16.71
C LYS A 84 24.27 29.17 -16.72
N ASN A 85 24.42 29.97 -15.67
CA ASN A 85 23.93 31.32 -15.68
C ASN A 85 24.75 32.16 -16.64
N VAL A 86 24.07 32.94 -17.46
CA VAL A 86 24.70 33.80 -18.49
C VAL A 86 25.61 34.87 -17.88
N ASP A 87 25.35 35.23 -16.62
CA ASP A 87 26.07 36.24 -15.85
C ASP A 87 27.25 35.72 -15.01
N GLY A 88 27.51 34.37 -15.06
CA GLY A 88 28.57 33.76 -14.29
C GLY A 88 28.27 33.57 -12.80
N SER A 89 27.02 33.82 -12.36
CA SER A 89 26.62 33.61 -10.98
C SER A 89 26.68 32.14 -10.59
N ARG A 90 26.80 31.84 -9.28
CA ARG A 90 26.82 30.48 -8.74
C ARG A 90 25.49 29.81 -9.02
N ILE A 91 25.56 28.52 -9.35
CA ILE A 91 24.39 27.72 -9.66
C ILE A 91 23.84 27.12 -8.37
N GLU A 92 22.56 27.30 -8.18
CA GLU A 92 21.83 26.77 -7.03
C GLU A 92 20.89 25.62 -7.41
N ALA A 93 20.75 24.65 -6.50
CA ALA A 93 19.66 23.69 -6.51
C ALA A 93 19.01 23.67 -5.13
N PHE A 94 17.70 23.88 -5.07
CA PHE A 94 16.94 23.88 -3.81
C PHE A 94 17.47 24.91 -2.79
N GLY A 95 17.98 26.06 -3.24
CA GLY A 95 18.59 27.09 -2.39
C GLY A 95 20.03 26.79 -1.94
N MET A 96 20.64 25.73 -2.45
CA MET A 96 22.01 25.31 -2.10
C MET A 96 22.95 25.44 -3.30
N TYR A 97 24.20 25.84 -3.06
CA TYR A 97 25.21 25.92 -4.09
C TYR A 97 25.84 24.57 -4.38
N TYR A 98 25.90 24.16 -5.64
CA TYR A 98 26.42 22.84 -6.07
C TYR A 98 27.87 22.57 -5.67
N ASP A 99 28.76 23.58 -5.80
CA ASP A 99 30.16 23.47 -5.41
C ASP A 99 30.34 23.20 -3.91
N THR A 100 29.50 23.81 -3.09
CA THR A 100 29.50 23.60 -1.64
C THR A 100 29.00 22.19 -1.29
N ILE A 101 27.90 21.74 -1.93
CA ILE A 101 27.38 20.38 -1.76
C ILE A 101 28.44 19.34 -2.18
N GLY A 102 29.08 19.54 -3.34
CA GLY A 102 30.08 18.63 -3.86
C GLY A 102 31.29 18.45 -2.93
N LYS A 103 31.78 19.56 -2.33
CA LYS A 103 32.85 19.52 -1.33
C LYS A 103 32.41 18.78 -0.05
N GLY A 104 31.22 19.07 0.45
CA GLY A 104 30.67 18.40 1.63
C GLY A 104 30.47 16.92 1.41
N ILE A 105 29.89 16.50 0.29
CA ILE A 105 29.72 15.09 -0.10
C ILE A 105 31.07 14.37 -0.19
N THR A 106 32.07 15.00 -0.82
CA THR A 106 33.42 14.44 -0.91
C THR A 106 33.99 14.16 0.49
N THR A 107 33.94 15.16 1.39
CA THR A 107 34.42 15.04 2.76
C THR A 107 33.65 13.96 3.54
N TRP A 108 32.35 13.87 3.32
CA TRP A 108 31.52 12.88 3.96
C TRP A 108 31.89 11.45 3.52
N PHE A 109 32.08 11.20 2.22
CA PHE A 109 32.51 9.90 1.70
C PHE A 109 33.92 9.51 2.20
N ASP A 110 34.84 10.46 2.26
CA ASP A 110 36.19 10.22 2.74
C ASP A 110 36.20 9.81 4.22
N LYS A 111 35.27 10.37 5.00
CA LYS A 111 35.12 10.03 6.41
C LYS A 111 34.44 8.69 6.66
N TYR A 112 33.38 8.39 5.91
CA TYR A 112 32.50 7.25 6.21
C TYR A 112 32.65 6.07 5.24
N SER A 113 33.45 6.21 4.18
CA SER A 113 33.65 5.15 3.17
C SER A 113 32.34 4.55 2.62
N GLY A 114 31.29 5.35 2.55
CA GLY A 114 29.95 4.93 2.12
C GLY A 114 29.19 4.03 3.09
N ASN A 115 29.66 3.85 4.33
CA ASN A 115 28.98 3.01 5.32
C ASN A 115 27.89 3.79 6.06
N LEU A 116 26.64 3.52 5.73
CA LEU A 116 25.43 4.20 6.23
C LEU A 116 24.81 3.49 7.44
N SER A 117 25.60 3.14 8.43
CA SER A 117 25.08 2.40 9.60
C SER A 117 24.28 3.24 10.59
N ASN A 118 24.36 4.59 10.52
CA ASN A 118 23.65 5.45 11.47
C ASN A 118 22.35 6.01 10.83
N PRO A 119 21.16 5.70 11.35
CA PRO A 119 19.89 6.22 10.86
C PRO A 119 19.64 7.71 11.20
N VAL A 120 20.37 8.27 12.15
CA VAL A 120 20.18 9.65 12.61
C VAL A 120 21.18 10.59 11.93
N TYR A 121 20.66 11.66 11.32
CA TYR A 121 21.49 12.71 10.74
C TYR A 121 22.22 13.50 11.82
N LYS A 122 23.51 13.72 11.63
CA LYS A 122 24.38 14.39 12.57
C LYS A 122 24.82 15.76 12.03
N TYR A 123 24.54 16.80 12.80
CA TYR A 123 25.00 18.16 12.49
C TYR A 123 26.52 18.26 12.46
N GLY A 124 27.06 18.99 11.47
CA GLY A 124 28.49 19.13 11.23
C GLY A 124 29.14 17.95 10.52
N GLU A 125 28.40 16.87 10.26
CA GLU A 125 28.87 15.70 9.54
C GLU A 125 27.99 15.36 8.32
N ASP A 126 26.71 15.09 8.56
CA ASP A 126 25.75 14.71 7.53
C ASP A 126 25.09 15.96 6.91
N TYR A 127 25.03 17.04 7.65
CA TYR A 127 24.49 18.33 7.21
C TYR A 127 25.04 19.50 8.05
N GLU A 128 24.97 20.71 7.50
CA GLU A 128 25.27 21.97 8.21
C GLU A 128 24.35 23.09 7.71
N PHE A 129 24.34 24.21 8.46
CA PHE A 129 23.66 25.42 8.01
C PHE A 129 24.68 26.44 7.53
N ILE A 130 24.52 26.92 6.29
CA ILE A 130 25.31 28.00 5.72
C ILE A 130 24.35 29.15 5.40
N GLU A 131 24.56 30.28 6.06
CA GLU A 131 23.70 31.49 5.91
C GLU A 131 22.20 31.18 6.10
N GLY A 132 21.87 30.23 7.02
CA GLY A 132 20.51 29.85 7.33
C GLY A 132 19.92 28.79 6.40
N THR A 133 20.61 28.40 5.34
CA THR A 133 20.21 27.34 4.42
C THR A 133 20.84 26.01 4.83
N PRO A 134 20.08 24.92 4.96
CA PRO A 134 20.62 23.60 5.29
C PRO A 134 21.28 22.98 4.05
N TYR A 135 22.53 22.57 4.19
CA TYR A 135 23.31 21.83 3.21
C TYR A 135 23.45 20.39 3.66
N TYR A 136 23.04 19.43 2.82
CA TYR A 136 23.08 18.00 3.14
C TYR A 136 24.20 17.33 2.35
N TYR A 137 24.97 16.47 3.02
CA TYR A 137 26.15 15.80 2.47
C TYR A 137 26.01 14.29 2.46
N ARG A 138 25.18 13.76 3.34
CA ARG A 138 24.95 12.35 3.45
C ARG A 138 24.19 11.84 2.23
N VAL A 139 24.77 10.85 1.56
CA VAL A 139 24.15 10.15 0.44
C VAL A 139 23.49 8.88 0.95
N SER A 140 22.22 8.69 0.62
CA SER A 140 21.44 7.51 0.98
C SER A 140 20.61 7.00 -0.21
N ASP A 141 20.22 5.74 -0.16
CA ASP A 141 19.25 5.20 -1.12
C ASP A 141 17.83 5.56 -0.67
N PRO A 142 17.13 6.49 -1.34
CA PRO A 142 15.78 6.91 -0.97
C PRO A 142 14.81 5.74 -0.88
N ASN A 143 14.99 4.70 -1.67
CA ASN A 143 14.14 3.51 -1.61
C ASN A 143 14.23 2.81 -0.26
N LYS A 144 15.43 2.71 0.31
CA LYS A 144 15.66 2.09 1.62
C LYS A 144 15.15 2.95 2.77
N GLU A 145 15.19 4.28 2.61
CA GLU A 145 14.69 5.21 3.62
C GLU A 145 13.16 5.26 3.67
N ILE A 146 12.51 5.20 2.51
CA ILE A 146 11.08 5.44 2.38
C ILE A 146 10.28 4.16 2.42
N PHE A 147 10.78 3.08 1.84
CA PHE A 147 10.04 1.85 1.72
C PHE A 147 10.50 0.77 2.69
N LYS A 148 9.56 -0.07 3.07
CA LYS A 148 9.78 -1.29 3.86
C LYS A 148 9.06 -2.47 3.20
N THR A 149 9.50 -3.67 3.54
CA THR A 149 8.67 -4.86 3.34
C THR A 149 7.45 -4.74 4.25
N SER A 150 6.27 -4.81 3.68
CA SER A 150 5.01 -4.78 4.44
C SER A 150 4.50 -6.17 4.72
N PHE A 151 3.77 -6.32 5.81
CA PHE A 151 3.14 -7.55 6.22
C PHE A 151 1.63 -7.46 6.06
N SER A 152 1.03 -8.49 5.50
CA SER A 152 -0.42 -8.60 5.36
C SER A 152 -0.90 -9.94 5.90
N GLN A 153 -2.05 -9.93 6.55
CA GLN A 153 -2.66 -11.13 7.09
C GLN A 153 -4.16 -11.15 6.82
N THR A 154 -4.67 -12.35 6.57
CA THR A 154 -6.10 -12.59 6.44
C THR A 154 -6.46 -13.81 7.26
N HIS A 155 -7.54 -13.71 8.02
CA HIS A 155 -8.10 -14.78 8.83
C HIS A 155 -9.58 -14.93 8.51
N ASN A 156 -10.03 -16.14 8.23
CA ASN A 156 -11.43 -16.42 7.97
C ASN A 156 -11.86 -17.63 8.81
N LEU A 157 -12.96 -17.47 9.50
CA LEU A 157 -13.63 -18.54 10.24
C LEU A 157 -15.02 -18.72 9.67
N SER A 158 -15.38 -19.93 9.31
CA SER A 158 -16.71 -20.28 8.80
C SER A 158 -17.28 -21.44 9.57
N VAL A 159 -18.50 -21.28 10.05
CA VAL A 159 -19.28 -22.32 10.72
C VAL A 159 -20.52 -22.59 9.88
N ASN A 160 -20.64 -23.81 9.39
CA ASN A 160 -21.76 -24.26 8.56
C ASN A 160 -22.46 -25.41 9.26
N GLY A 161 -23.77 -25.42 9.24
CA GLY A 161 -24.52 -26.48 9.82
C GLY A 161 -25.92 -26.66 9.22
N ASN A 162 -26.46 -27.85 9.42
CA ASN A 162 -27.81 -28.23 9.04
C ASN A 162 -28.38 -29.10 10.13
N THR A 163 -29.57 -28.77 10.67
CA THR A 163 -30.31 -29.50 11.68
C THR A 163 -31.53 -30.23 11.12
N GLY A 164 -31.54 -30.53 9.81
CA GLY A 164 -32.66 -31.10 9.09
C GLY A 164 -33.73 -30.05 8.71
N LYS A 165 -34.07 -29.13 9.59
CA LYS A 165 -35.05 -28.04 9.34
C LYS A 165 -34.39 -26.69 9.13
N THR A 166 -33.18 -26.46 9.64
CA THR A 166 -32.47 -25.18 9.56
C THR A 166 -31.08 -25.36 8.99
N ASN A 167 -30.82 -24.68 7.91
CA ASN A 167 -29.48 -24.50 7.39
C ASN A 167 -28.93 -23.16 7.90
N TYR A 168 -27.68 -23.13 8.31
CA TYR A 168 -27.02 -21.89 8.72
C TYR A 168 -25.58 -21.83 8.27
N ASN A 169 -25.13 -20.61 8.00
CA ASN A 169 -23.73 -20.26 7.75
C ASN A 169 -23.39 -19.02 8.55
N ILE A 170 -22.33 -19.05 9.32
CA ILE A 170 -21.74 -17.95 10.03
C ILE A 170 -20.30 -17.79 9.51
N GLY A 171 -19.98 -16.65 8.96
CA GLY A 171 -18.64 -16.32 8.47
C GLY A 171 -18.08 -15.10 9.14
N LEU A 172 -16.90 -15.21 9.71
CA LEU A 172 -16.12 -14.10 10.26
C LEU A 172 -14.85 -13.94 9.45
N GLY A 173 -14.49 -12.72 9.12
CA GLY A 173 -13.26 -12.42 8.40
C GLY A 173 -12.54 -11.20 8.96
N TYR A 174 -11.23 -11.30 9.06
CA TYR A 174 -10.34 -10.21 9.39
C TYR A 174 -9.22 -10.14 8.35
N THR A 175 -8.99 -8.96 7.81
CA THR A 175 -7.86 -8.69 6.89
C THR A 175 -7.15 -7.44 7.36
N MET A 176 -5.84 -7.51 7.46
CA MET A 176 -4.96 -6.39 7.69
C MET A 176 -3.91 -6.34 6.59
N ASN A 177 -3.82 -5.21 5.91
CA ASN A 177 -2.77 -4.93 4.94
C ASN A 177 -1.96 -3.75 5.45
N ASP A 178 -0.74 -4.00 5.90
CA ASP A 178 0.22 -2.94 6.22
C ASP A 178 0.72 -2.30 4.92
N GLY A 179 0.98 -1.01 4.95
CA GLY A 179 1.54 -0.28 3.81
C GLY A 179 3.06 -0.39 3.73
N THR A 180 3.59 -0.13 2.55
CA THR A 180 5.02 -0.23 2.27
C THR A 180 5.83 1.01 2.62
N LEU A 181 5.19 2.09 3.09
CA LEU A 181 5.85 3.34 3.45
C LEU A 181 6.41 3.27 4.88
N LYS A 182 7.73 3.36 5.02
CA LYS A 182 8.44 3.28 6.31
C LYS A 182 8.22 4.52 7.17
N ALA A 183 8.23 5.69 6.56
CA ALA A 183 8.09 6.98 7.26
C ALA A 183 6.66 7.27 7.74
N ALA A 184 5.67 6.56 7.22
CA ALA A 184 4.29 6.75 7.62
C ALA A 184 4.00 5.97 8.91
N LYS A 185 3.64 6.68 9.98
CA LYS A 185 3.25 6.04 11.25
C LYS A 185 2.01 5.16 11.10
N LYS A 186 1.12 5.52 10.17
CA LYS A 186 -0.13 4.84 9.87
C LYS A 186 -0.29 4.77 8.36
N ASN A 187 -0.30 3.58 7.81
CA ASN A 187 -0.54 3.32 6.39
C ASN A 187 -1.12 1.92 6.18
N ASP A 188 -2.04 1.54 7.05
CA ASP A 188 -2.66 0.23 7.02
C ASP A 188 -4.15 0.29 6.65
N VAL A 189 -4.63 -0.83 6.16
CA VAL A 189 -6.05 -1.07 5.88
C VAL A 189 -6.48 -2.29 6.67
N LYS A 190 -7.45 -2.11 7.55
CA LYS A 190 -8.10 -3.20 8.27
C LYS A 190 -9.52 -3.39 7.75
N ARG A 191 -9.91 -4.62 7.63
CA ARG A 191 -11.26 -4.98 7.21
C ARG A 191 -11.80 -6.10 8.08
N TYR A 192 -12.99 -5.88 8.59
CA TYR A 192 -13.77 -6.85 9.36
C TYR A 192 -15.00 -7.23 8.57
N ASN A 193 -15.32 -8.50 8.50
CA ASN A 193 -16.56 -8.96 7.87
C ASN A 193 -17.30 -9.94 8.78
N LEU A 194 -18.61 -9.79 8.82
CA LEU A 194 -19.54 -10.75 9.40
C LEU A 194 -20.56 -11.12 8.32
N ASN A 195 -20.76 -12.41 8.11
CA ASN A 195 -21.81 -12.94 7.27
C ASN A 195 -22.62 -13.92 8.09
N LEU A 196 -23.92 -13.75 8.13
CA LEU A 196 -24.87 -14.66 8.73
C LEU A 196 -25.91 -15.02 7.67
N SER A 197 -26.12 -16.29 7.44
CA SER A 197 -27.19 -16.79 6.59
C SER A 197 -27.90 -17.92 7.30
N THR A 198 -29.22 -17.83 7.40
CA THR A 198 -30.06 -18.91 7.92
C THR A 198 -31.21 -19.16 6.96
N ASN A 199 -31.65 -20.40 6.85
CA ASN A 199 -32.87 -20.78 6.18
C ASN A 199 -33.54 -21.91 6.96
N THR A 200 -34.74 -21.64 7.47
CA THR A 200 -35.49 -22.53 8.35
C THR A 200 -36.82 -22.90 7.72
N GLN A 201 -37.08 -24.17 7.60
CA GLN A 201 -38.39 -24.68 7.26
C GLN A 201 -39.27 -24.72 8.52
N VAL A 202 -40.09 -23.68 8.68
CA VAL A 202 -40.98 -23.55 9.86
C VAL A 202 -42.17 -24.48 9.75
N LYS A 203 -42.74 -24.63 8.53
CA LYS A 203 -43.79 -25.57 8.15
C LYS A 203 -43.51 -26.10 6.77
N ASN A 204 -44.20 -27.19 6.37
CA ASN A 204 -44.00 -27.78 5.03
C ASN A 204 -44.24 -26.82 3.89
N TRP A 205 -45.03 -25.77 4.13
CA TRP A 205 -45.35 -24.72 3.17
C TRP A 205 -44.65 -23.38 3.45
N LEU A 206 -43.85 -23.25 4.56
CA LEU A 206 -43.27 -21.99 4.99
C LEU A 206 -41.78 -22.13 5.28
N ASN A 207 -40.96 -21.49 4.47
CA ASN A 207 -39.52 -21.31 4.69
C ASN A 207 -39.24 -19.85 5.01
N ILE A 208 -38.43 -19.62 6.06
CA ILE A 208 -37.96 -18.29 6.44
C ILE A 208 -36.44 -18.24 6.28
N GLY A 209 -35.96 -17.36 5.40
CA GLY A 209 -34.54 -17.11 5.20
C GLY A 209 -34.14 -15.74 5.72
N THR A 210 -33.01 -15.67 6.41
CA THR A 210 -32.39 -14.41 6.86
C THR A 210 -30.95 -14.37 6.37
N LYS A 211 -30.54 -13.21 5.86
CA LYS A 211 -29.16 -12.95 5.46
C LYS A 211 -28.72 -11.59 5.95
N VAL A 212 -27.64 -11.57 6.73
CA VAL A 212 -27.02 -10.37 7.23
C VAL A 212 -25.56 -10.34 6.75
N MET A 213 -25.13 -9.21 6.23
CA MET A 213 -23.74 -8.96 5.85
C MET A 213 -23.33 -7.63 6.47
N TYR A 214 -22.25 -7.67 7.23
CA TYR A 214 -21.63 -6.46 7.79
C TYR A 214 -20.18 -6.41 7.35
N VAL A 215 -19.74 -5.25 6.89
CA VAL A 215 -18.34 -5.01 6.49
C VAL A 215 -17.93 -3.65 7.02
N GLU A 216 -16.89 -3.65 7.82
CA GLU A 216 -16.23 -2.45 8.29
C GLU A 216 -14.83 -2.37 7.68
N LYS A 217 -14.44 -1.18 7.25
CA LYS A 217 -13.11 -0.91 6.73
C LYS A 217 -12.55 0.33 7.39
N GLU A 218 -11.40 0.16 8.00
CA GLU A 218 -10.58 1.25 8.51
C GLU A 218 -9.43 1.51 7.55
N TYR A 219 -9.25 2.77 7.17
CA TYR A 219 -8.14 3.20 6.32
C TYR A 219 -7.29 4.19 7.10
N GLU A 220 -6.03 3.88 7.21
CA GLU A 220 -5.04 4.82 7.69
C GLU A 220 -3.95 4.96 6.63
N TYR A 221 -3.86 6.12 6.00
CA TYR A 221 -2.79 6.39 5.05
C TYR A 221 -2.19 7.77 5.32
N PRO A 222 -0.91 7.95 4.99
CA PRO A 222 -0.25 9.22 5.19
C PRO A 222 -1.00 10.29 4.39
N TYR A 223 -1.22 11.43 5.02
CA TYR A 223 -1.78 12.58 4.34
C TYR A 223 -0.83 12.97 3.20
N GLY A 224 -1.22 12.66 1.98
CA GLY A 224 -0.47 13.06 0.80
C GLY A 224 -0.51 14.57 0.67
N TYR A 225 0.62 15.20 0.56
CA TYR A 225 0.76 16.62 0.24
C TYR A 225 0.28 16.86 -1.19
N SER A 226 -0.98 16.65 -1.43
CA SER A 226 -1.63 16.61 -2.74
C SER A 226 -2.53 17.82 -3.01
N GLN A 227 -2.32 18.95 -2.34
CA GLN A 227 -3.17 20.13 -2.58
C GLN A 227 -2.59 21.11 -3.60
N SER A 228 -1.41 20.94 -4.11
CA SER A 228 -0.87 21.76 -5.18
C SER A 228 -0.84 21.00 -6.51
N LYS A 229 -1.82 21.32 -7.34
CA LYS A 229 -1.85 21.15 -8.81
C LYS A 229 -0.83 20.12 -9.37
N GLY A 230 -1.17 18.82 -9.34
CA GLY A 230 -0.46 17.80 -10.10
C GLY A 230 0.74 17.13 -9.43
N ALA A 231 1.11 17.51 -8.20
CA ALA A 231 2.16 16.81 -7.47
C ALA A 231 1.56 15.61 -6.73
N THR A 232 1.79 14.46 -7.25
CA THR A 232 1.35 13.19 -6.68
C THR A 232 2.23 12.77 -5.50
N GLY A 233 2.09 13.48 -4.37
CA GLY A 233 2.57 13.01 -3.08
C GLY A 233 4.04 12.61 -2.96
N LEU A 234 4.31 11.82 -1.94
CA LEU A 234 5.65 11.34 -1.57
C LEU A 234 6.40 10.65 -2.73
N LEU A 235 5.72 9.86 -3.57
CA LEU A 235 6.33 9.17 -4.70
C LEU A 235 6.92 10.14 -5.74
N TYR A 236 6.29 11.27 -5.97
CA TYR A 236 6.81 12.29 -6.87
C TYR A 236 8.12 12.89 -6.37
N TYR A 237 8.20 13.16 -5.08
CA TYR A 237 9.44 13.63 -4.46
C TYR A 237 10.53 12.56 -4.51
N VAL A 238 10.20 11.32 -4.15
CA VAL A 238 11.14 10.19 -4.24
C VAL A 238 11.73 10.05 -5.62
N MET A 239 10.94 10.22 -6.68
CA MET A 239 11.41 10.07 -8.06
C MET A 239 12.26 11.25 -8.59
N ARG A 240 12.23 12.40 -7.92
CA ARG A 240 12.88 13.64 -8.42
C ARG A 240 14.08 14.09 -7.63
N PHE A 241 14.16 13.71 -6.37
CA PHE A 241 15.26 14.20 -5.54
C PHE A 241 16.49 13.28 -5.66
N PRO A 242 17.70 13.88 -5.74
CA PRO A 242 18.93 13.12 -5.75
C PRO A 242 19.18 12.40 -4.41
N ALA A 243 20.10 11.44 -4.42
CA ALA A 243 20.39 10.57 -3.27
C ALA A 243 20.95 11.30 -2.03
N PHE A 244 21.41 12.54 -2.17
CA PHE A 244 21.88 13.38 -1.05
C PHE A 244 20.77 14.26 -0.44
N PHE A 245 19.55 14.18 -0.94
CA PHE A 245 18.44 14.92 -0.36
C PHE A 245 17.85 14.15 0.84
N PRO A 246 17.64 14.79 2.00
CA PRO A 246 17.17 14.09 3.18
C PRO A 246 15.69 13.76 3.08
N PHE A 247 15.36 12.52 3.41
CA PHE A 247 13.99 12.08 3.57
C PHE A 247 13.73 11.80 5.04
N GLY A 248 12.86 12.59 5.66
CA GLY A 248 12.38 12.29 7.00
C GLY A 248 13.18 12.88 8.16
N ILE A 249 13.71 14.08 8.00
CA ILE A 249 14.19 14.89 9.13
C ILE A 249 13.02 15.63 9.77
#